data_cd20622c9242987836dc1e9def40a6ba
#
_entry.id   cd20622c9242987836dc1e9def40a6ba
#
_cell.length_a   1.000
_cell.length_b   1.000
_cell.length_c   1.000
_cell.angle_alpha   90.00
_cell.angle_beta   90.00
_cell.angle_gamma   90.00
#
_symmetry.space_group_name_H-M   'P 1'
#
loop_
_entity.id
_entity.type
_entity.pdbx_description
1 polymer ?
#
loop_
_entity_poly.entity_id
_entity_poly.type
_entity_poly.pdbx_seq_one_letter_code
_entity_poly.pdbx_strand_id
1 'polypeptide(L)'
;QEAPRSLPILCVVDPDNRSRAMRALELGVNDLVSRPVDPEELAARVRTQVRRKRYADQLRTSVETSLELAVTDQLTGLHNRRFMEQQLKALMTRAARGGPPVSVIITDMDHFKKVNDCFGHDAGDDVLRELSVRLASNFRPRDLICRFGGEEFVVVMPETGMDDASAIAERLRIAVESGPFRVSGGRESLNLTVSIGVATSEAPGDSPETILKRADEALYQAKASGRNRVMSGFVEAQ
;
A
#
# COMPACT_ATOMS: atom_id res chain seq x y z
N GLN A 1 -1.74 -0.06 18.04
CA GLN A 1 -2.14 0.66 19.27
C GLN A 1 -1.91 2.13 19.01
N GLU A 2 -2.99 2.91 18.90
CA GLU A 2 -2.88 4.38 18.85
C GLU A 2 -2.21 4.85 20.14
N ALA A 3 -1.10 5.57 20.03
CA ALA A 3 -0.51 6.24 21.17
C ALA A 3 -1.57 7.19 21.78
N PRO A 4 -1.73 7.21 23.11
CA PRO A 4 -2.72 8.07 23.73
C PRO A 4 -2.48 9.51 23.28
N ARG A 5 -3.50 10.17 22.75
CA ARG A 5 -3.46 11.59 22.37
C ARG A 5 -3.08 12.35 23.62
N SER A 6 -1.82 12.76 23.76
CA SER A 6 -1.37 13.51 24.91
C SER A 6 -2.09 14.85 24.95
N LEU A 7 -2.99 15.01 25.89
CA LEU A 7 -3.62 16.30 26.17
C LEU A 7 -2.57 17.27 26.72
N PRO A 8 -2.58 18.54 26.33
CA PRO A 8 -1.72 19.50 26.98
C PRO A 8 -2.09 19.67 28.46
N ILE A 9 -1.08 19.62 29.30
CA ILE A 9 -1.22 19.74 30.75
C ILE A 9 -0.74 21.11 31.18
N LEU A 10 -1.62 21.82 31.87
CA LEU A 10 -1.29 23.09 32.50
C LEU A 10 -1.38 22.90 34.01
N CYS A 11 -0.30 23.20 34.73
CA CYS A 11 -0.20 23.03 36.16
C CYS A 11 -0.33 24.35 36.88
N VAL A 12 -1.12 24.39 37.98
CA VAL A 12 -1.17 25.54 38.89
C VAL A 12 -0.21 25.29 40.04
N VAL A 13 0.72 26.24 40.27
CA VAL A 13 1.78 26.11 41.28
C VAL A 13 1.73 27.32 42.26
N ASP A 14 2.19 27.04 43.49
CA ASP A 14 2.38 28.12 44.46
C ASP A 14 3.72 28.84 44.20
N PRO A 15 3.79 30.18 44.34
CA PRO A 15 4.97 30.96 43.99
C PRO A 15 6.25 30.50 44.73
N ASP A 16 6.09 30.06 45.95
CA ASP A 16 7.20 29.66 46.81
C ASP A 16 7.74 28.25 46.50
N ASN A 17 7.11 27.51 45.58
CA ASN A 17 7.44 26.13 45.34
C ASN A 17 8.19 25.90 44.01
N ARG A 18 9.27 26.65 43.82
CA ARG A 18 10.09 26.62 42.62
C ARG A 18 10.60 25.24 42.23
N SER A 19 10.93 24.39 43.20
CA SER A 19 11.42 23.03 42.95
C SER A 19 10.36 22.11 42.35
N ARG A 20 9.09 22.23 42.79
CA ARG A 20 7.95 21.48 42.22
C ARG A 20 7.58 21.99 40.82
N ALA A 21 7.69 23.29 40.58
CA ALA A 21 7.46 23.89 39.27
C ALA A 21 8.47 23.32 38.23
N MET A 22 9.76 23.30 38.58
CA MET A 22 10.83 22.74 37.72
C MET A 22 10.59 21.26 37.46
N ARG A 23 10.25 20.48 38.49
CA ARG A 23 9.98 19.05 38.35
C ARG A 23 8.75 18.76 37.48
N ALA A 24 7.71 19.59 37.54
CA ALA A 24 6.53 19.47 36.67
C ALA A 24 6.91 19.67 35.19
N LEU A 25 7.77 20.65 34.87
CA LEU A 25 8.26 20.86 33.50
C LEU A 25 9.12 19.69 33.02
N GLU A 26 10.01 19.16 33.88
CA GLU A 26 10.80 17.95 33.55
C GLU A 26 9.93 16.73 33.28
N LEU A 27 8.78 16.61 33.94
CA LEU A 27 7.78 15.54 33.71
C LEU A 27 6.91 15.75 32.47
N GLY A 28 7.11 16.84 31.70
CA GLY A 28 6.43 17.09 30.46
C GLY A 28 5.12 17.90 30.56
N VAL A 29 4.93 18.64 31.66
CA VAL A 29 3.85 19.64 31.76
C VAL A 29 4.09 20.74 30.73
N ASN A 30 3.05 21.12 29.99
CA ASN A 30 3.18 22.05 28.87
C ASN A 30 3.26 23.52 29.27
N ASP A 31 2.68 23.87 30.43
CA ASP A 31 2.75 25.25 30.96
C ASP A 31 2.42 25.30 32.47
N LEU A 32 2.82 26.39 33.12
CA LEU A 32 2.60 26.64 34.54
C LEU A 32 1.89 27.95 34.75
N VAL A 33 1.00 28.00 35.76
CA VAL A 33 0.34 29.23 36.23
C VAL A 33 0.57 29.37 37.75
N SER A 34 1.04 30.52 38.20
CA SER A 34 1.26 30.79 39.62
C SER A 34 0.00 31.27 40.31
N ARG A 35 -0.16 30.89 41.60
CA ARG A 35 -1.22 31.49 42.45
C ARG A 35 -0.80 32.87 42.93
N PRO A 36 -1.77 33.81 43.12
CA PRO A 36 -3.20 33.70 42.80
C PRO A 36 -3.42 33.67 41.30
N VAL A 37 -4.34 32.80 40.83
CA VAL A 37 -4.59 32.60 39.39
C VAL A 37 -5.43 33.74 38.86
N ASP A 38 -4.89 34.49 37.91
CA ASP A 38 -5.66 35.42 37.13
C ASP A 38 -6.49 34.66 36.06
N PRO A 39 -7.84 34.85 36.04
CA PRO A 39 -8.69 34.15 35.07
C PRO A 39 -8.38 34.53 33.63
N GLU A 40 -7.97 35.76 33.33
CA GLU A 40 -7.63 36.18 31.96
C GLU A 40 -6.30 35.56 31.50
N GLU A 41 -5.30 35.53 32.38
CA GLU A 41 -4.03 34.83 32.13
C GLU A 41 -4.25 33.33 31.90
N LEU A 42 -5.01 32.68 32.78
CA LEU A 42 -5.33 31.27 32.63
C LEU A 42 -6.01 31.00 31.29
N ALA A 43 -7.03 31.78 30.95
CA ALA A 43 -7.75 31.64 29.71
C ALA A 43 -6.83 31.84 28.47
N ALA A 44 -5.91 32.81 28.52
CA ALA A 44 -4.95 33.04 27.45
C ALA A 44 -3.96 31.86 27.28
N ARG A 45 -3.45 31.34 28.39
CA ARG A 45 -2.55 30.16 28.38
C ARG A 45 -3.27 28.91 27.86
N VAL A 46 -4.47 28.61 28.33
CA VAL A 46 -5.29 27.51 27.83
C VAL A 46 -5.53 27.64 26.32
N ARG A 47 -5.95 28.83 25.85
CA ARG A 47 -6.14 29.08 24.40
C ARG A 47 -4.84 28.79 23.62
N THR A 48 -3.71 29.21 24.17
CA THR A 48 -2.40 29.00 23.54
C THR A 48 -2.05 27.49 23.44
N GLN A 49 -2.24 26.73 24.52
CA GLN A 49 -1.96 25.29 24.53
C GLN A 49 -2.91 24.55 23.59
N VAL A 50 -4.20 24.88 23.58
CA VAL A 50 -5.18 24.29 22.66
C VAL A 50 -4.80 24.59 21.21
N ARG A 51 -4.40 25.81 20.89
CA ARG A 51 -3.95 26.18 19.52
C ARG A 51 -2.69 25.43 19.11
N ARG A 52 -1.69 25.34 19.99
CA ARG A 52 -0.47 24.55 19.73
C ARG A 52 -0.78 23.09 19.47
N LYS A 53 -1.66 22.50 20.28
CA LYS A 53 -2.09 21.12 20.10
C LYS A 53 -2.77 20.90 18.74
N ARG A 54 -3.74 21.74 18.40
CA ARG A 54 -4.43 21.67 17.10
C ARG A 54 -3.47 21.77 15.93
N TYR A 55 -2.51 22.68 16.01
CA TYR A 55 -1.50 22.82 14.95
C TYR A 55 -0.59 21.60 14.82
N ALA A 56 -0.14 21.05 15.95
CA ALA A 56 0.66 19.83 15.97
C ALA A 56 -0.11 18.62 15.39
N ASP A 57 -1.41 18.48 15.75
CA ASP A 57 -2.27 17.43 15.23
C ASP A 57 -2.50 17.60 13.72
N GLN A 58 -2.75 18.81 13.24
CA GLN A 58 -2.88 19.08 11.80
C GLN A 58 -1.60 18.74 11.03
N LEU A 59 -0.44 19.15 11.56
CA LEU A 59 0.84 18.83 10.92
C LEU A 59 1.08 17.32 10.87
N ARG A 60 0.80 16.61 11.96
CA ARG A 60 0.91 15.16 12.00
C ARG A 60 0.01 14.48 10.97
N THR A 61 -1.27 14.84 10.93
CA THR A 61 -2.22 14.32 9.94
C THR A 61 -1.76 14.61 8.52
N SER A 62 -1.27 15.84 8.26
CA SER A 62 -0.74 16.20 6.93
C SER A 62 0.47 15.35 6.53
N VAL A 63 1.37 15.06 7.47
CA VAL A 63 2.53 14.18 7.22
C VAL A 63 2.08 12.74 6.97
N GLU A 64 1.18 12.20 7.81
CA GLU A 64 0.63 10.85 7.65
C GLU A 64 -0.06 10.70 6.28
N THR A 65 -0.94 11.65 5.91
CA THR A 65 -1.59 11.66 4.59
C THR A 65 -0.55 11.76 3.45
N SER A 66 0.46 12.60 3.59
CA SER A 66 1.50 12.74 2.57
C SER A 66 2.32 11.44 2.39
N LEU A 67 2.58 10.71 3.47
CA LEU A 67 3.24 9.40 3.43
C LEU A 67 2.35 8.35 2.76
N GLU A 68 1.05 8.31 3.09
CA GLU A 68 0.10 7.41 2.43
C GLU A 68 0.02 7.68 0.93
N LEU A 69 -0.13 8.95 0.52
CA LEU A 69 -0.13 9.36 -0.89
C LEU A 69 1.17 8.99 -1.63
N ALA A 70 2.29 8.98 -0.90
CA ALA A 70 3.59 8.63 -1.48
C ALA A 70 3.75 7.13 -1.76
N VAL A 71 2.98 6.25 -1.09
CA VAL A 71 3.17 4.80 -1.16
C VAL A 71 1.96 4.02 -1.68
N THR A 72 0.75 4.63 -1.75
CA THR A 72 -0.48 3.96 -2.17
C THR A 72 -1.07 4.53 -3.46
N ASP A 73 -1.84 3.72 -4.17
CA ASP A 73 -2.73 4.11 -5.27
C ASP A 73 -4.08 4.55 -4.69
N GLN A 74 -4.55 5.73 -5.07
CA GLN A 74 -5.74 6.37 -4.50
C GLN A 74 -7.05 5.67 -4.85
N LEU A 75 -7.10 4.95 -5.97
CA LEU A 75 -8.31 4.26 -6.39
C LEU A 75 -8.50 2.93 -5.66
N THR A 76 -7.42 2.18 -5.52
CA THR A 76 -7.46 0.78 -5.07
C THR A 76 -6.99 0.59 -3.62
N GLY A 77 -6.30 1.57 -3.02
CA GLY A 77 -5.68 1.46 -1.71
C GLY A 77 -4.47 0.52 -1.64
N LEU A 78 -4.11 -0.12 -2.74
CA LEU A 78 -2.90 -0.94 -2.84
C LEU A 78 -1.65 -0.07 -2.94
N HIS A 79 -0.47 -0.67 -2.84
CA HIS A 79 0.76 0.09 -3.06
C HIS A 79 0.82 0.63 -4.50
N ASN A 80 1.51 1.77 -4.65
CA ASN A 80 1.77 2.33 -5.97
C ASN A 80 3.06 1.76 -6.57
N ARG A 81 3.24 1.98 -7.87
CA ARG A 81 4.40 1.53 -8.64
C ARG A 81 5.73 1.94 -8.01
N ARG A 82 5.86 3.20 -7.58
CA ARG A 82 7.11 3.74 -7.02
C ARG A 82 7.55 2.99 -5.77
N PHE A 83 6.63 2.72 -4.86
CA PHE A 83 6.90 1.95 -3.65
C PHE A 83 7.31 0.52 -3.98
N MET A 84 6.60 -0.14 -4.91
CA MET A 84 6.91 -1.49 -5.36
C MET A 84 8.33 -1.59 -5.95
N GLU A 85 8.71 -0.68 -6.85
CA GLU A 85 10.05 -0.68 -7.46
C GLU A 85 11.16 -0.55 -6.41
N GLN A 86 10.95 0.29 -5.40
CA GLN A 86 11.89 0.44 -4.28
C GLN A 86 12.03 -0.84 -3.45
N GLN A 87 10.92 -1.49 -3.11
CA GLN A 87 10.91 -2.72 -2.34
C GLN A 87 11.49 -3.90 -3.13
N LEU A 88 11.12 -4.03 -4.40
CA LEU A 88 11.66 -5.06 -5.30
C LEU A 88 13.18 -4.97 -5.38
N LYS A 89 13.73 -3.76 -5.52
CA LYS A 89 15.18 -3.54 -5.54
C LYS A 89 15.88 -4.04 -4.27
N ALA A 90 15.29 -3.80 -3.10
CA ALA A 90 15.84 -4.28 -1.83
C ALA A 90 15.81 -5.81 -1.74
N LEU A 91 14.70 -6.44 -2.16
CA LEU A 91 14.52 -7.89 -2.17
C LEU A 91 15.48 -8.57 -3.15
N MET A 92 15.61 -8.06 -4.38
CA MET A 92 16.54 -8.57 -5.40
C MET A 92 17.99 -8.45 -4.96
N THR A 93 18.36 -7.35 -4.30
CA THR A 93 19.70 -7.20 -3.72
C THR A 93 19.99 -8.29 -2.67
N ARG A 94 19.01 -8.69 -1.89
CA ARG A 94 19.15 -9.77 -0.91
C ARG A 94 19.25 -11.13 -1.61
N ALA A 95 18.40 -11.39 -2.61
CA ALA A 95 18.43 -12.64 -3.38
C ALA A 95 19.78 -12.84 -4.08
N ALA A 96 20.33 -11.80 -4.71
CA ALA A 96 21.64 -11.85 -5.38
C ALA A 96 22.82 -12.18 -4.45
N ARG A 97 22.66 -12.00 -3.12
CA ARG A 97 23.66 -12.37 -2.10
C ARG A 97 23.47 -13.80 -1.55
N GLY A 98 22.72 -14.64 -2.24
CA GLY A 98 22.41 -16.01 -1.78
C GLY A 98 21.20 -16.09 -0.85
N GLY A 99 20.38 -15.03 -0.80
CA GLY A 99 19.08 -15.04 -0.11
C GLY A 99 18.04 -15.88 -0.87
N PRO A 100 16.84 -16.04 -0.29
CA PRO A 100 15.77 -16.81 -0.91
C PRO A 100 15.30 -16.15 -2.22
N PRO A 101 14.68 -16.93 -3.14
CA PRO A 101 14.20 -16.42 -4.40
C PRO A 101 13.06 -15.40 -4.23
N VAL A 102 12.93 -14.53 -5.21
CA VAL A 102 11.83 -13.55 -5.31
C VAL A 102 11.08 -13.84 -6.59
N SER A 103 9.76 -13.98 -6.51
CA SER A 103 8.91 -14.09 -7.69
C SER A 103 8.08 -12.83 -7.89
N VAL A 104 7.78 -12.56 -9.15
CA VAL A 104 6.94 -11.44 -9.57
C VAL A 104 5.81 -11.97 -10.45
N ILE A 105 4.60 -11.51 -10.17
CA ILE A 105 3.43 -11.69 -11.01
C ILE A 105 3.06 -10.34 -11.60
N ILE A 106 2.84 -10.28 -12.90
CA ILE A 106 2.16 -9.15 -13.57
C ILE A 106 0.81 -9.66 -14.06
N THR A 107 -0.26 -9.02 -13.66
CA THR A 107 -1.62 -9.35 -14.09
C THR A 107 -2.30 -8.15 -14.71
N ASP A 108 -3.10 -8.42 -15.74
CA ASP A 108 -3.84 -7.41 -16.49
C ASP A 108 -5.26 -7.91 -16.75
N MET A 109 -6.23 -7.03 -16.58
CA MET A 109 -7.64 -7.34 -16.77
C MET A 109 -7.96 -7.50 -18.26
N ASP A 110 -8.43 -8.67 -18.64
CA ASP A 110 -8.77 -8.94 -20.03
C ASP A 110 -9.97 -8.09 -20.50
N HIS A 111 -9.78 -7.43 -21.64
CA HIS A 111 -10.80 -6.60 -22.26
C HIS A 111 -11.30 -5.40 -21.42
N PHE A 112 -10.50 -4.90 -20.48
CA PHE A 112 -10.88 -3.77 -19.60
C PHE A 112 -11.34 -2.53 -20.37
N LYS A 113 -10.72 -2.23 -21.50
CA LYS A 113 -11.18 -1.14 -22.38
C LYS A 113 -12.66 -1.29 -22.79
N LYS A 114 -13.13 -2.52 -23.07
CA LYS A 114 -14.54 -2.74 -23.41
C LYS A 114 -15.47 -2.42 -22.23
N VAL A 115 -15.02 -2.68 -20.99
CA VAL A 115 -15.79 -2.29 -19.80
C VAL A 115 -15.98 -0.78 -19.77
N ASN A 116 -14.88 -0.02 -19.92
CA ASN A 116 -14.95 1.44 -19.96
C ASN A 116 -15.82 1.97 -21.11
N ASP A 117 -15.65 1.40 -22.31
CA ASP A 117 -16.38 1.83 -23.50
C ASP A 117 -17.90 1.54 -23.41
N CYS A 118 -18.32 0.43 -22.75
CA CYS A 118 -19.71 0.02 -22.64
C CYS A 118 -20.42 0.56 -21.38
N PHE A 119 -19.72 0.65 -20.25
CA PHE A 119 -20.31 0.94 -18.93
C PHE A 119 -19.77 2.23 -18.29
N GLY A 120 -18.83 2.91 -18.96
CA GLY A 120 -18.19 4.14 -18.46
C GLY A 120 -17.03 3.89 -17.48
N HIS A 121 -16.25 4.94 -17.22
CA HIS A 121 -15.05 4.88 -16.36
C HIS A 121 -15.38 4.55 -14.90
N ASP A 122 -16.52 4.99 -14.39
CA ASP A 122 -16.92 4.67 -13.00
C ASP A 122 -17.12 3.16 -12.81
N ALA A 123 -17.67 2.46 -13.81
CA ALA A 123 -17.76 1.00 -13.78
C ALA A 123 -16.39 0.31 -13.88
N GLY A 124 -15.48 0.87 -14.67
CA GLY A 124 -14.08 0.44 -14.69
C GLY A 124 -13.39 0.60 -13.34
N ASP A 125 -13.62 1.72 -12.67
CA ASP A 125 -13.12 1.97 -11.33
C ASP A 125 -13.65 0.96 -10.31
N ASP A 126 -14.95 0.61 -10.39
CA ASP A 126 -15.54 -0.43 -9.54
C ASP A 126 -14.87 -1.80 -9.78
N VAL A 127 -14.60 -2.15 -11.03
CA VAL A 127 -13.88 -3.37 -11.41
C VAL A 127 -12.46 -3.39 -10.79
N LEU A 128 -11.73 -2.29 -10.89
CA LEU A 128 -10.37 -2.21 -10.33
C LEU A 128 -10.36 -2.29 -8.80
N ARG A 129 -11.34 -1.68 -8.13
CA ARG A 129 -11.51 -1.81 -6.66
C ARG A 129 -11.83 -3.26 -6.26
N GLU A 130 -12.75 -3.92 -6.96
CA GLU A 130 -13.11 -5.31 -6.69
C GLU A 130 -11.93 -6.25 -6.96
N LEU A 131 -11.15 -6.04 -8.05
CA LEU A 131 -9.95 -6.82 -8.33
C LEU A 131 -8.90 -6.63 -7.22
N SER A 132 -8.74 -5.42 -6.70
CA SER A 132 -7.80 -5.17 -5.60
C SER A 132 -8.17 -5.95 -4.33
N VAL A 133 -9.45 -6.09 -4.01
CA VAL A 133 -9.94 -6.91 -2.90
C VAL A 133 -9.66 -8.40 -3.13
N ARG A 134 -9.90 -8.90 -4.35
CA ARG A 134 -9.59 -10.30 -4.70
C ARG A 134 -8.10 -10.58 -4.64
N LEU A 135 -7.26 -9.65 -5.12
CA LEU A 135 -5.81 -9.74 -4.95
C LEU A 135 -5.42 -9.83 -3.48
N ALA A 136 -5.87 -8.89 -2.64
CA ALA A 136 -5.55 -8.87 -1.22
C ALA A 136 -5.96 -10.17 -0.49
N SER A 137 -7.05 -10.81 -0.92
CA SER A 137 -7.54 -12.06 -0.34
C SER A 137 -6.78 -13.31 -0.79
N ASN A 138 -6.04 -13.23 -1.91
CA ASN A 138 -5.33 -14.37 -2.51
C ASN A 138 -3.84 -14.43 -2.16
N PHE A 139 -3.28 -13.38 -1.57
CA PHE A 139 -1.86 -13.28 -1.26
C PHE A 139 -1.62 -13.19 0.26
N ARG A 140 -0.38 -13.46 0.66
CA ARG A 140 0.05 -13.44 2.06
C ARG A 140 0.31 -11.99 2.51
N PRO A 141 0.24 -11.67 3.81
CA PRO A 141 0.55 -10.33 4.31
C PRO A 141 1.97 -9.83 4.00
N ARG A 142 2.91 -10.73 3.70
CA ARG A 142 4.29 -10.40 3.31
C ARG A 142 4.46 -10.15 1.82
N ASP A 143 3.47 -10.52 1.00
CA ASP A 143 3.50 -10.29 -0.43
C ASP A 143 3.09 -8.84 -0.71
N LEU A 144 3.83 -8.19 -1.59
CA LEU A 144 3.61 -6.79 -1.91
C LEU A 144 2.72 -6.69 -3.15
N ILE A 145 1.50 -6.21 -2.96
CA ILE A 145 0.53 -6.02 -4.03
C ILE A 145 0.50 -4.55 -4.44
N CYS A 146 0.61 -4.28 -5.73
CA CYS A 146 0.74 -2.95 -6.29
C CYS A 146 -0.15 -2.76 -7.52
N ARG A 147 -0.77 -1.60 -7.63
CA ARG A 147 -1.29 -1.15 -8.93
C ARG A 147 -0.17 -0.51 -9.72
N PHE A 148 0.20 -1.13 -10.84
CA PHE A 148 1.35 -0.70 -11.64
C PHE A 148 1.00 0.46 -12.58
N GLY A 149 -0.24 0.47 -13.11
CA GLY A 149 -0.81 1.53 -13.92
C GLY A 149 -2.04 1.04 -14.68
N GLY A 150 -3.01 1.92 -14.95
CA GLY A 150 -4.22 1.54 -15.67
C GLY A 150 -4.94 0.34 -15.07
N GLU A 151 -4.98 -0.77 -15.80
CA GLU A 151 -5.57 -2.05 -15.43
C GLU A 151 -4.54 -3.12 -15.02
N GLU A 152 -3.26 -2.73 -14.85
CA GLU A 152 -2.16 -3.63 -14.54
C GLU A 152 -1.84 -3.63 -13.04
N PHE A 153 -1.68 -4.83 -12.49
CA PHE A 153 -1.24 -5.05 -11.12
C PHE A 153 0.00 -5.92 -11.07
N VAL A 154 0.89 -5.61 -10.14
CA VAL A 154 2.10 -6.37 -9.88
C VAL A 154 2.07 -6.90 -8.46
N VAL A 155 2.44 -8.17 -8.30
CA VAL A 155 2.65 -8.78 -6.99
C VAL A 155 4.08 -9.25 -6.88
N VAL A 156 4.77 -8.80 -5.84
CA VAL A 156 6.11 -9.26 -5.49
C VAL A 156 6.00 -10.25 -4.33
N MET A 157 6.50 -11.45 -4.51
CA MET A 157 6.43 -12.55 -3.56
C MET A 157 7.83 -12.92 -3.06
N PRO A 158 8.24 -12.43 -1.90
CA PRO A 158 9.50 -12.84 -1.28
C PRO A 158 9.48 -14.35 -0.91
N GLU A 159 10.64 -14.98 -0.95
CA GLU A 159 10.81 -16.37 -0.51
C GLU A 159 9.85 -17.34 -1.23
N THR A 160 9.66 -17.12 -2.55
CA THR A 160 8.72 -17.89 -3.36
C THR A 160 9.43 -18.29 -4.67
N GLY A 161 9.47 -19.59 -4.95
CA GLY A 161 10.01 -20.13 -6.20
C GLY A 161 8.98 -20.16 -7.32
N MET A 162 9.40 -20.55 -8.53
CA MET A 162 8.57 -20.52 -9.74
C MET A 162 7.31 -21.42 -9.62
N ASP A 163 7.43 -22.60 -9.08
CA ASP A 163 6.31 -23.55 -8.98
C ASP A 163 5.21 -23.01 -8.05
N ASP A 164 5.61 -22.51 -6.88
CA ASP A 164 4.68 -21.89 -5.93
C ASP A 164 4.07 -20.62 -6.51
N ALA A 165 4.86 -19.79 -7.18
CA ALA A 165 4.39 -18.56 -7.81
C ALA A 165 3.36 -18.85 -8.91
N SER A 166 3.62 -19.85 -9.74
CA SER A 166 2.71 -20.30 -10.80
C SER A 166 1.40 -20.84 -10.23
N ALA A 167 1.49 -21.65 -9.17
CA ALA A 167 0.30 -22.19 -8.49
C ALA A 167 -0.55 -21.07 -7.84
N ILE A 168 0.09 -20.07 -7.24
CA ILE A 168 -0.58 -18.89 -6.67
C ILE A 168 -1.24 -18.06 -7.79
N ALA A 169 -0.55 -17.85 -8.90
CA ALA A 169 -1.08 -17.12 -10.06
C ALA A 169 -2.31 -17.82 -10.65
N GLU A 170 -2.28 -19.14 -10.80
CA GLU A 170 -3.44 -19.91 -11.31
C GLU A 170 -4.63 -19.86 -10.33
N ARG A 171 -4.38 -19.93 -9.04
CA ARG A 171 -5.43 -19.73 -8.03
C ARG A 171 -6.08 -18.35 -8.14
N LEU A 172 -5.29 -17.28 -8.34
CA LEU A 172 -5.80 -15.94 -8.58
C LEU A 172 -6.65 -15.89 -9.85
N ARG A 173 -6.15 -16.45 -10.96
CA ARG A 173 -6.89 -16.48 -12.23
C ARG A 173 -8.27 -17.13 -12.06
N ILE A 174 -8.31 -18.29 -11.41
CA ILE A 174 -9.56 -19.00 -11.11
C ILE A 174 -10.48 -18.18 -10.20
N ALA A 175 -9.94 -17.53 -9.16
CA ALA A 175 -10.72 -16.70 -8.26
C ALA A 175 -11.32 -15.47 -8.96
N VAL A 176 -10.65 -14.94 -9.98
CA VAL A 176 -11.18 -13.84 -10.81
C VAL A 176 -12.27 -14.35 -11.76
N GLU A 177 -12.01 -15.46 -12.45
CA GLU A 177 -12.96 -16.05 -13.42
C GLU A 177 -14.26 -16.56 -12.77
N SER A 178 -14.17 -17.13 -11.57
CA SER A 178 -15.30 -17.81 -10.91
C SER A 178 -16.36 -16.87 -10.31
N GLY A 179 -16.05 -15.60 -10.13
CA GLY A 179 -16.96 -14.65 -9.48
C GLY A 179 -17.24 -13.41 -10.32
N PRO A 180 -18.51 -13.01 -10.48
CA PRO A 180 -18.85 -11.81 -11.23
C PRO A 180 -18.37 -10.55 -10.50
N PHE A 181 -18.02 -9.51 -11.27
CA PHE A 181 -17.73 -8.17 -10.79
C PHE A 181 -19.02 -7.35 -10.74
N ARG A 182 -19.33 -6.79 -9.57
CA ARG A 182 -20.49 -5.91 -9.41
C ARG A 182 -20.07 -4.47 -9.64
N VAL A 183 -20.73 -3.81 -10.60
CA VAL A 183 -20.44 -2.44 -10.99
C VAL A 183 -21.70 -1.56 -10.93
N SER A 184 -21.53 -0.25 -11.05
CA SER A 184 -22.64 0.71 -11.05
C SER A 184 -23.51 0.62 -9.77
N GLY A 185 -22.87 0.47 -8.61
CA GLY A 185 -23.59 0.29 -7.35
C GLY A 185 -24.33 -1.04 -7.23
N GLY A 186 -23.85 -2.08 -7.91
CA GLY A 186 -24.42 -3.44 -7.87
C GLY A 186 -25.56 -3.67 -8.84
N ARG A 187 -25.84 -2.74 -9.76
CA ARG A 187 -26.91 -2.87 -10.76
C ARG A 187 -26.51 -3.78 -11.92
N GLU A 188 -25.23 -3.83 -12.22
CA GLU A 188 -24.66 -4.61 -13.31
C GLU A 188 -23.70 -5.67 -12.75
N SER A 189 -23.59 -6.78 -13.46
CA SER A 189 -22.72 -7.90 -13.09
C SER A 189 -21.94 -8.36 -14.32
N LEU A 190 -20.61 -8.29 -14.26
CA LEU A 190 -19.70 -8.57 -15.36
C LEU A 190 -18.85 -9.80 -15.08
N ASN A 191 -18.77 -10.71 -16.03
CA ASN A 191 -17.79 -11.82 -15.98
C ASN A 191 -16.52 -11.37 -16.69
N LEU A 192 -15.45 -11.25 -15.94
CA LEU A 192 -14.14 -10.79 -16.42
C LEU A 192 -13.08 -11.82 -16.08
N THR A 193 -12.01 -11.80 -16.84
CA THR A 193 -10.85 -12.67 -16.65
C THR A 193 -9.58 -11.83 -16.58
N VAL A 194 -8.49 -12.46 -16.18
CA VAL A 194 -7.15 -11.86 -16.15
C VAL A 194 -6.16 -12.73 -16.89
N SER A 195 -5.23 -12.09 -17.58
CA SER A 195 -4.02 -12.72 -18.09
C SER A 195 -2.88 -12.44 -17.12
N ILE A 196 -2.03 -13.41 -16.89
CA ILE A 196 -0.99 -13.34 -15.86
C ILE A 196 0.35 -13.82 -16.45
N GLY A 197 1.39 -13.02 -16.21
CA GLY A 197 2.80 -13.38 -16.44
C GLY A 197 3.53 -13.56 -15.11
N VAL A 198 4.33 -14.61 -15.00
CA VAL A 198 5.09 -14.95 -13.79
C VAL A 198 6.57 -15.02 -14.13
N ALA A 199 7.42 -14.46 -13.27
CA ALA A 199 8.87 -14.64 -13.34
C ALA A 199 9.45 -14.81 -11.94
N THR A 200 10.54 -15.56 -11.83
CA THR A 200 11.28 -15.76 -10.57
C THR A 200 12.72 -15.28 -10.76
N SER A 201 13.30 -14.74 -9.69
CA SER A 201 14.71 -14.34 -9.71
C SER A 201 15.61 -15.56 -9.87
N GLU A 202 16.52 -15.48 -10.83
CA GLU A 202 17.56 -16.46 -11.06
C GLU A 202 18.92 -15.82 -10.72
N ALA A 203 19.62 -16.38 -9.75
CA ALA A 203 20.95 -15.92 -9.39
C ALA A 203 22.01 -16.59 -10.28
N PRO A 204 23.14 -15.91 -10.61
CA PRO A 204 23.49 -14.51 -10.41
C PRO A 204 23.22 -13.67 -11.67
N GLY A 205 22.68 -12.45 -11.49
CA GLY A 205 22.62 -11.47 -12.57
C GLY A 205 21.27 -10.79 -12.78
N ASP A 206 20.22 -11.24 -12.09
CA ASP A 206 18.90 -10.62 -12.20
C ASP A 206 18.84 -9.25 -11.50
N SER A 207 18.20 -8.31 -12.17
CA SER A 207 17.84 -7.00 -11.64
C SER A 207 16.32 -6.85 -11.56
N PRO A 208 15.80 -5.84 -10.83
CA PRO A 208 14.37 -5.52 -10.86
C PRO A 208 13.81 -5.35 -12.26
N GLU A 209 14.59 -4.76 -13.16
CA GLU A 209 14.19 -4.48 -14.53
C GLU A 209 14.09 -5.79 -15.33
N THR A 210 15.05 -6.72 -15.16
CA THR A 210 15.07 -7.98 -15.92
C THR A 210 13.96 -8.92 -15.49
N ILE A 211 13.66 -9.05 -14.19
CA ILE A 211 12.56 -9.90 -13.72
C ILE A 211 11.19 -9.32 -14.12
N LEU A 212 11.01 -8.00 -14.03
CA LEU A 212 9.78 -7.36 -14.50
C LEU A 212 9.60 -7.55 -16.01
N LYS A 213 10.65 -7.41 -16.79
CA LYS A 213 10.61 -7.61 -18.24
C LYS A 213 10.21 -9.05 -18.58
N ARG A 214 10.77 -10.07 -17.93
CA ARG A 214 10.40 -11.48 -18.15
C ARG A 214 8.93 -11.76 -17.78
N ALA A 215 8.45 -11.17 -16.68
CA ALA A 215 7.04 -11.29 -16.30
C ALA A 215 6.11 -10.60 -17.32
N ASP A 216 6.51 -9.45 -17.86
CA ASP A 216 5.75 -8.71 -18.88
C ASP A 216 5.74 -9.50 -20.22
N GLU A 217 6.86 -10.05 -20.65
CA GLU A 217 6.92 -10.91 -21.82
C GLU A 217 6.02 -12.15 -21.67
N ALA A 218 5.98 -12.77 -20.48
CA ALA A 218 5.08 -13.87 -20.19
C ALA A 218 3.61 -13.43 -20.21
N LEU A 219 3.27 -12.25 -19.66
CA LEU A 219 1.93 -11.65 -19.75
C LEU A 219 1.52 -11.43 -21.21
N TYR A 220 2.42 -10.89 -22.02
CA TYR A 220 2.18 -10.72 -23.44
C TYR A 220 1.85 -12.06 -24.13
N GLN A 221 2.61 -13.13 -23.83
CA GLN A 221 2.33 -14.47 -24.34
C GLN A 221 0.96 -15.00 -23.87
N ALA A 222 0.57 -14.74 -22.62
CA ALA A 222 -0.74 -15.09 -22.10
C ALA A 222 -1.87 -14.42 -22.91
N LYS A 223 -1.73 -13.11 -23.17
CA LYS A 223 -2.68 -12.35 -23.99
C LYS A 223 -2.73 -12.82 -25.46
N ALA A 224 -1.57 -13.08 -26.06
CA ALA A 224 -1.45 -13.57 -27.44
C ALA A 224 -2.01 -14.98 -27.64
N SER A 225 -1.89 -15.84 -26.64
CA SER A 225 -2.36 -17.24 -26.67
C SER A 225 -3.84 -17.40 -26.36
N GLY A 226 -4.63 -16.32 -26.25
CA GLY A 226 -6.08 -16.39 -26.07
C GLY A 226 -6.59 -15.91 -24.71
N ARG A 227 -5.74 -15.24 -23.92
CA ARG A 227 -6.09 -14.65 -22.60
C ARG A 227 -6.49 -15.69 -21.54
N ASN A 228 -6.98 -15.19 -20.39
CA ASN A 228 -7.48 -16.00 -19.27
C ASN A 228 -6.55 -17.16 -18.91
N ARG A 229 -5.27 -16.87 -18.75
CA ARG A 229 -4.24 -17.89 -18.45
C ARG A 229 -3.03 -17.32 -17.75
N VAL A 230 -2.25 -18.23 -17.19
CA VAL A 230 -0.93 -17.96 -16.62
C VAL A 230 0.14 -18.41 -17.60
N MET A 231 1.17 -17.60 -17.79
CA MET A 231 2.39 -17.98 -18.50
C MET A 231 3.60 -17.65 -17.64
N SER A 232 4.65 -18.48 -17.72
CA SER A 232 5.89 -18.31 -16.98
C SER A 232 7.00 -17.84 -17.91
N GLY A 233 7.70 -16.77 -17.49
CA GLY A 233 8.91 -16.29 -18.19
C GLY A 233 10.13 -17.05 -17.71
N PHE A 234 10.74 -17.82 -18.60
CA PHE A 234 12.01 -18.50 -18.34
C PHE A 234 13.18 -17.66 -18.86
N VAL A 235 14.35 -17.82 -18.23
CA VAL A 235 15.61 -17.40 -18.86
C VAL A 235 15.92 -18.39 -19.98
N GLU A 236 16.07 -17.91 -21.21
CA GLU A 236 16.66 -18.75 -22.26
C GLU A 236 18.07 -19.13 -21.81
N ALA A 237 18.30 -20.43 -21.64
CA ALA A 237 19.63 -20.96 -21.39
C ALA A 237 20.50 -20.65 -22.61
N GLN A 238 21.51 -19.78 -22.43
CA GLN A 238 22.54 -19.49 -23.45
C GLN A 238 23.52 -20.67 -23.52
#